data_168932c39b9395eff8334c1c70b49c0a
#
_entry.id   168932c39b9395eff8334c1c70b49c0a
#
_cell.length_a   1.000
_cell.length_b   1.000
_cell.length_c   1.000
_cell.angle_alpha   90.00
_cell.angle_beta   90.00
_cell.angle_gamma   90.00
#
_symmetry.space_group_name_H-M   'P 1'
#
loop_
_entity.id
_entity.type
_entity.pdbx_description
1 polymer ?
#
loop_
_entity_poly.entity_id
_entity_poly.type
_entity_poly.pdbx_seq_one_letter_code
_entity_poly.pdbx_strand_id
1 'polypeptide(L)'
;MVLTIAYLSYTEHTNGIPQNSSMQANVIYTSQTDVIEQQVKAARQLADFVVVGVHWGVENSHAIADPQRTLAQNLADWGADLIIGTHPHVLQNAQWLTAADGRQVFTAYSLGNFISTQEKPDQLIAQFYRFSLKKRPNWTAPSVAACSPPDFFRR
;
A
#
# COMPACT_ATOMS: atom_id res chain seq x y z
N MET A 1 11.43 22.79 8.28
CA MET A 1 11.12 22.28 6.92
C MET A 1 9.95 21.34 7.06
N VAL A 2 8.83 21.57 6.36
CA VAL A 2 7.62 20.73 6.41
C VAL A 2 7.72 19.68 5.30
N LEU A 3 7.40 18.42 5.61
CA LEU A 3 7.27 17.31 4.66
C LEU A 3 5.76 17.09 4.43
N THR A 4 5.35 17.13 3.18
CA THR A 4 3.96 16.86 2.79
C THR A 4 3.81 15.40 2.37
N ILE A 5 2.87 14.68 2.99
CA ILE A 5 2.56 13.28 2.69
C ILE A 5 1.13 13.22 2.14
N ALA A 6 0.96 12.63 0.96
CA ALA A 6 -0.35 12.23 0.46
C ALA A 6 -0.63 10.78 0.85
N TYR A 7 -1.84 10.52 1.32
CA TYR A 7 -2.31 9.18 1.62
C TYR A 7 -3.55 8.87 0.79
N LEU A 8 -3.48 7.80 -0.01
CA LEU A 8 -4.57 7.30 -0.85
C LEU A 8 -4.96 5.89 -0.41
N SER A 9 -6.22 5.52 -0.60
CA SER A 9 -6.69 4.18 -0.24
C SER A 9 -7.68 3.64 -1.27
N TYR A 10 -7.52 2.35 -1.61
CA TYR A 10 -8.32 1.63 -2.59
C TYR A 10 -8.72 0.26 -2.07
N THR A 11 -9.79 -0.31 -2.63
CA THR A 11 -10.24 -1.66 -2.24
C THR A 11 -10.60 -2.51 -3.44
N GLU A 12 -10.35 -3.80 -3.36
CA GLU A 12 -10.79 -4.76 -4.36
C GLU A 12 -12.27 -5.11 -4.18
N HIS A 13 -12.76 -5.13 -2.94
CA HIS A 13 -14.15 -5.45 -2.62
C HIS A 13 -14.55 -4.88 -1.25
N THR A 14 -15.84 -4.85 -1.00
CA THR A 14 -16.47 -4.27 0.22
C THR A 14 -17.25 -5.31 1.01
N ASN A 15 -16.85 -6.59 0.96
CA ASN A 15 -17.49 -7.70 1.70
C ASN A 15 -19.02 -7.75 1.47
N GLY A 16 -19.46 -7.58 0.23
CA GLY A 16 -20.87 -7.63 -0.15
C GLY A 16 -21.70 -6.39 0.22
N ILE A 17 -21.09 -5.34 0.73
CA ILE A 17 -21.77 -4.06 0.96
C ILE A 17 -21.88 -3.30 -0.37
N PRO A 18 -23.08 -3.13 -0.95
CA PRO A 18 -23.23 -2.45 -2.21
C PRO A 18 -22.95 -0.95 -2.06
N GLN A 19 -22.32 -0.35 -3.06
CA GLN A 19 -22.29 1.10 -3.15
C GLN A 19 -23.67 1.62 -3.50
N ASN A 20 -24.14 2.59 -2.74
CA ASN A 20 -25.37 3.30 -3.05
C ASN A 20 -25.03 4.60 -3.80
N SER A 21 -25.59 4.78 -4.99
CA SER A 21 -25.40 5.98 -5.81
C SER A 21 -25.83 7.30 -5.15
N SER A 22 -26.60 7.22 -4.06
CA SER A 22 -27.00 8.38 -3.27
C SER A 22 -25.98 8.78 -2.18
N MET A 23 -24.91 8.00 -1.98
CA MET A 23 -23.85 8.34 -1.01
C MET A 23 -22.98 9.50 -1.52
N GLN A 24 -22.71 10.47 -0.64
CA GLN A 24 -21.80 11.58 -0.91
C GLN A 24 -20.33 11.14 -1.01
N ALA A 25 -19.99 9.96 -0.46
CA ALA A 25 -18.67 9.38 -0.52
C ALA A 25 -18.71 8.05 -1.29
N ASN A 26 -17.81 7.89 -2.25
CA ASN A 26 -17.66 6.68 -3.05
C ASN A 26 -16.37 5.96 -2.68
N VAL A 27 -16.44 4.64 -2.60
CA VAL A 27 -15.27 3.77 -2.52
C VAL A 27 -14.72 3.59 -3.93
N ILE A 28 -13.40 3.70 -4.10
CA ILE A 28 -12.74 3.46 -5.37
C ILE A 28 -12.22 2.03 -5.39
N TYR A 29 -12.73 1.26 -6.34
CA TYR A 29 -12.32 -0.13 -6.52
C TYR A 29 -11.04 -0.26 -7.32
N THR A 30 -10.23 -1.29 -7.02
CA THR A 30 -8.98 -1.57 -7.73
C THR A 30 -9.16 -1.82 -9.23
N SER A 31 -10.37 -2.14 -9.67
CA SER A 31 -10.74 -2.26 -11.08
C SER A 31 -10.84 -0.92 -11.82
N GLN A 32 -10.94 0.20 -11.08
CA GLN A 32 -11.03 1.57 -11.64
C GLN A 32 -9.63 2.14 -11.88
N THR A 33 -8.81 1.43 -12.65
CA THR A 33 -7.38 1.71 -12.83
C THR A 33 -7.10 3.12 -13.34
N ASP A 34 -7.92 3.64 -14.27
CA ASP A 34 -7.75 4.97 -14.83
C ASP A 34 -7.94 6.07 -13.77
N VAL A 35 -8.91 5.88 -12.85
CA VAL A 35 -9.15 6.80 -11.74
C VAL A 35 -8.00 6.77 -10.76
N ILE A 36 -7.52 5.57 -10.41
CA ILE A 36 -6.39 5.37 -9.51
C ILE A 36 -5.12 6.00 -10.07
N GLU A 37 -4.83 5.77 -11.35
CA GLU A 37 -3.69 6.37 -12.03
C GLU A 37 -3.71 7.90 -11.95
N GLN A 38 -4.84 8.52 -12.29
CA GLN A 38 -5.00 9.97 -12.23
C GLN A 38 -4.78 10.50 -10.81
N GLN A 39 -5.34 9.83 -9.80
CA GLN A 39 -5.20 10.27 -8.41
C GLN A 39 -3.77 10.12 -7.89
N VAL A 40 -3.09 9.01 -8.17
CA VAL A 40 -1.71 8.79 -7.73
C VAL A 40 -0.78 9.79 -8.41
N LYS A 41 -0.94 10.03 -9.71
CA LYS A 41 -0.17 11.04 -10.44
C LYS A 41 -0.42 12.46 -9.91
N ALA A 42 -1.66 12.80 -9.59
CA ALA A 42 -1.99 14.09 -8.99
C ALA A 42 -1.38 14.23 -7.59
N ALA A 43 -1.48 13.19 -6.76
CA ALA A 43 -0.86 13.16 -5.43
C ALA A 43 0.66 13.35 -5.51
N ARG A 44 1.33 12.73 -6.51
CA ARG A 44 2.77 12.88 -6.76
C ARG A 44 3.16 14.33 -7.05
N GLN A 45 2.30 15.12 -7.68
CA GLN A 45 2.56 16.55 -7.94
C GLN A 45 2.36 17.44 -6.71
N LEU A 46 1.54 17.00 -5.76
CA LEU A 46 1.13 17.79 -4.59
C LEU A 46 1.91 17.49 -3.32
N ALA A 47 2.57 16.32 -3.25
CA ALA A 47 3.21 15.84 -2.04
C ALA A 47 4.67 15.44 -2.25
N ASP A 48 5.45 15.58 -1.18
CA ASP A 48 6.83 15.11 -1.13
C ASP A 48 6.91 13.57 -1.09
N PHE A 49 5.86 12.91 -0.55
CA PHE A 49 5.79 11.46 -0.38
C PHE A 49 4.36 10.95 -0.56
N VAL A 50 4.19 9.86 -1.31
CA VAL A 50 2.88 9.28 -1.62
C VAL A 50 2.79 7.87 -1.02
N VAL A 51 1.85 7.68 -0.12
CA VAL A 51 1.51 6.39 0.50
C VAL A 51 0.19 5.89 -0.07
N VAL A 52 0.16 4.63 -0.49
CA VAL A 52 -1.06 3.99 -1.00
C VAL A 52 -1.40 2.77 -0.16
N GLY A 53 -2.55 2.80 0.50
CA GLY A 53 -3.15 1.64 1.15
C GLY A 53 -4.04 0.87 0.18
N VAL A 54 -3.96 -0.46 0.14
CA VAL A 54 -4.82 -1.27 -0.73
C VAL A 54 -5.36 -2.47 0.03
N HIS A 55 -6.67 -2.63 0.00
CA HIS A 55 -7.36 -3.82 0.50
C HIS A 55 -7.61 -4.78 -0.67
N TRP A 56 -6.84 -5.86 -0.76
CA TRP A 56 -6.74 -6.72 -1.94
C TRP A 56 -6.34 -8.16 -1.66
N GLY A 57 -6.44 -9.01 -2.67
CA GLY A 57 -5.92 -10.37 -2.66
C GLY A 57 -6.90 -11.40 -2.13
N VAL A 58 -6.40 -12.54 -1.71
CA VAL A 58 -7.20 -13.69 -1.30
C VAL A 58 -7.07 -13.93 0.21
N GLU A 59 -8.20 -14.01 0.91
CA GLU A 59 -8.22 -14.31 2.35
C GLU A 59 -7.45 -15.61 2.67
N ASN A 60 -6.67 -15.54 3.73
CA ASN A 60 -5.90 -16.67 4.27
C ASN A 60 -4.83 -17.23 3.30
N SER A 61 -4.49 -16.49 2.25
CA SER A 61 -3.45 -16.87 1.30
C SER A 61 -2.15 -16.11 1.56
N HIS A 62 -1.06 -16.83 1.81
CA HIS A 62 0.30 -16.27 1.85
C HIS A 62 0.85 -15.98 0.45
N ALA A 63 0.26 -16.56 -0.59
CA ALA A 63 0.65 -16.33 -1.97
C ALA A 63 0.11 -14.99 -2.46
N ILE A 64 0.98 -14.20 -3.08
CA ILE A 64 0.60 -12.94 -3.72
C ILE A 64 -0.02 -13.29 -5.08
N ALA A 65 -1.26 -12.87 -5.30
CA ALA A 65 -1.96 -13.06 -6.56
C ALA A 65 -1.44 -12.12 -7.67
N ASP A 66 -1.56 -12.53 -8.93
CA ASP A 66 -1.10 -11.73 -10.06
C ASP A 66 -1.75 -10.34 -10.15
N PRO A 67 -3.06 -10.16 -9.87
CA PRO A 67 -3.66 -8.82 -9.81
C PRO A 67 -2.99 -7.90 -8.77
N GLN A 68 -2.60 -8.44 -7.60
CA GLN A 68 -1.86 -7.67 -6.59
C GLN A 68 -0.51 -7.21 -7.13
N ARG A 69 0.25 -8.10 -7.80
CA ARG A 69 1.56 -7.79 -8.40
C ARG A 69 1.44 -6.71 -9.47
N THR A 70 0.47 -6.87 -10.36
CA THR A 70 0.22 -5.93 -11.45
C THR A 70 -0.14 -4.55 -10.93
N LEU A 71 -1.09 -4.47 -9.99
CA LEU A 71 -1.49 -3.18 -9.43
C LEU A 71 -0.36 -2.54 -8.61
N ALA A 72 0.41 -3.33 -7.85
CA ALA A 72 1.56 -2.82 -7.11
C ALA A 72 2.60 -2.16 -8.04
N GLN A 73 2.93 -2.81 -9.16
CA GLN A 73 3.86 -2.24 -10.14
C GLN A 73 3.29 -0.97 -10.77
N ASN A 74 2.02 -0.97 -11.15
CA ASN A 74 1.35 0.20 -11.71
C ASN A 74 1.37 1.38 -10.71
N LEU A 75 1.03 1.13 -9.44
CA LEU A 75 1.07 2.17 -8.40
C LEU A 75 2.47 2.75 -8.22
N ALA A 76 3.51 1.90 -8.27
CA ALA A 76 4.89 2.34 -8.23
C ALA A 76 5.23 3.24 -9.42
N ASP A 77 4.85 2.81 -10.63
CA ASP A 77 5.11 3.55 -11.87
C ASP A 77 4.35 4.89 -11.92
N TRP A 78 3.14 4.95 -11.37
CA TRP A 78 2.33 6.17 -11.30
C TRP A 78 2.79 7.17 -10.26
N GLY A 79 3.64 6.78 -9.30
CA GLY A 79 4.24 7.73 -8.38
C GLY A 79 4.08 7.44 -6.89
N ALA A 80 3.59 6.27 -6.49
CA ALA A 80 3.65 5.83 -5.11
C ALA A 80 5.10 5.66 -4.63
N ASP A 81 5.36 5.94 -3.36
CA ASP A 81 6.64 5.71 -2.70
C ASP A 81 6.57 4.54 -1.71
N LEU A 82 5.36 4.29 -1.17
CA LEU A 82 5.09 3.22 -0.22
C LEU A 82 3.72 2.62 -0.52
N ILE A 83 3.64 1.29 -0.62
CA ILE A 83 2.41 0.55 -0.83
C ILE A 83 2.19 -0.40 0.35
N ILE A 84 1.01 -0.31 0.97
CA ILE A 84 0.62 -1.12 2.14
C ILE A 84 -0.64 -1.90 1.81
N GLY A 85 -0.49 -3.22 1.70
CA GLY A 85 -1.58 -4.14 1.45
C GLY A 85 -2.21 -4.66 2.75
N THR A 86 -3.51 -4.91 2.66
CA THR A 86 -4.35 -5.50 3.72
C THR A 86 -5.34 -6.49 3.09
N HIS A 87 -6.15 -7.17 3.85
CA HIS A 87 -7.19 -8.13 3.51
C HIS A 87 -6.80 -9.61 3.66
N PRO A 88 -5.63 -10.12 3.26
CA PRO A 88 -5.38 -11.57 3.37
C PRO A 88 -5.46 -12.13 4.79
N HIS A 89 -5.41 -11.28 5.83
CA HIS A 89 -5.42 -11.67 7.25
C HIS A 89 -4.21 -12.50 7.69
N VAL A 90 -3.33 -12.85 6.78
CA VAL A 90 -2.05 -13.51 7.00
C VAL A 90 -0.93 -12.67 6.38
N LEU A 91 0.29 -12.87 6.82
CA LEU A 91 1.44 -12.18 6.23
C LEU A 91 1.65 -12.60 4.79
N GLN A 92 1.83 -11.63 3.92
CA GLN A 92 2.40 -11.82 2.59
C GLN A 92 3.77 -11.14 2.52
N ASN A 93 4.55 -11.53 1.54
CA ASN A 93 5.91 -11.01 1.37
C ASN A 93 5.91 -9.47 1.21
N ALA A 94 7.01 -8.86 1.61
CA ALA A 94 7.31 -7.47 1.30
C ALA A 94 8.56 -7.39 0.44
N GLN A 95 8.59 -6.43 -0.49
CA GLN A 95 9.71 -6.27 -1.42
C GLN A 95 9.86 -4.83 -1.88
N TRP A 96 11.01 -4.53 -2.44
CA TRP A 96 11.25 -3.30 -3.16
C TRP A 96 10.91 -3.52 -4.63
N LEU A 97 10.05 -2.65 -5.18
CA LEU A 97 9.75 -2.58 -6.61
C LEU A 97 10.59 -1.44 -7.21
N THR A 98 11.05 -1.66 -8.43
CA THR A 98 11.68 -0.60 -9.22
C THR A 98 10.62 0.00 -10.14
N ALA A 99 10.27 1.25 -9.92
CA ALA A 99 9.35 2.00 -10.77
C ALA A 99 9.98 2.34 -12.13
N ALA A 100 9.18 2.67 -13.12
CA ALA A 100 9.62 3.00 -14.48
C ALA A 100 10.62 4.19 -14.52
N ASP A 101 10.57 5.10 -13.54
CA ASP A 101 11.50 6.22 -13.38
C ASP A 101 12.75 5.88 -12.54
N GLY A 102 12.92 4.61 -12.16
CA GLY A 102 14.07 4.11 -11.38
C GLY A 102 13.93 4.26 -9.87
N ARG A 103 12.83 4.82 -9.35
CA ARG A 103 12.59 4.89 -7.90
C ARG A 103 12.42 3.49 -7.30
N GLN A 104 12.86 3.35 -6.06
CA GLN A 104 12.62 2.16 -5.26
C GLN A 104 11.37 2.38 -4.40
N VAL A 105 10.37 1.54 -4.56
CA VAL A 105 9.07 1.61 -3.88
C VAL A 105 8.92 0.41 -2.97
N PHE A 106 8.83 0.64 -1.65
CA PHE A 106 8.59 -0.45 -0.72
C PHE A 106 7.13 -0.87 -0.77
N THR A 107 6.90 -2.16 -0.96
CA THR A 107 5.58 -2.76 -1.03
C THR A 107 5.47 -3.89 -0.03
N ALA A 108 4.58 -3.75 0.96
CA ALA A 108 4.14 -4.81 1.84
C ALA A 108 2.78 -5.32 1.32
N TYR A 109 2.71 -6.54 0.81
CA TYR A 109 1.48 -7.06 0.21
C TYR A 109 0.40 -7.40 1.23
N SER A 110 0.78 -7.82 2.43
CA SER A 110 -0.12 -7.93 3.59
C SER A 110 0.66 -7.86 4.89
N LEU A 111 0.19 -7.03 5.81
CA LEU A 111 0.77 -6.90 7.15
C LEU A 111 0.23 -7.94 8.15
N GLY A 112 -0.72 -8.80 7.74
CA GLY A 112 -1.43 -9.69 8.65
C GLY A 112 -2.41 -8.94 9.57
N ASN A 113 -2.78 -9.56 10.67
CA ASN A 113 -3.71 -9.00 11.64
C ASN A 113 -2.98 -8.45 12.87
N PHE A 114 -3.11 -7.16 13.15
CA PHE A 114 -2.61 -6.58 14.40
C PHE A 114 -3.53 -6.89 15.59
N ILE A 115 -4.83 -6.69 15.40
CA ILE A 115 -5.89 -7.07 16.33
C ILE A 115 -6.99 -7.75 15.52
N SER A 116 -7.38 -8.96 15.91
CA SER A 116 -8.40 -9.74 15.23
C SER A 116 -9.04 -10.73 16.19
N THR A 117 -10.26 -11.14 15.87
CA THR A 117 -10.96 -12.26 16.52
C THR A 117 -10.70 -13.62 15.82
N GLN A 118 -9.87 -13.63 14.79
CA GLN A 118 -9.47 -14.86 14.11
C GLN A 118 -8.50 -15.65 14.97
N GLU A 119 -8.60 -16.99 14.94
CA GLU A 119 -7.94 -17.86 15.93
C GLU A 119 -6.83 -18.74 15.36
N LYS A 120 -6.70 -18.82 14.02
CA LYS A 120 -5.64 -19.64 13.41
C LYS A 120 -4.26 -19.04 13.67
N PRO A 121 -3.22 -19.83 13.95
CA PRO A 121 -1.89 -19.32 14.31
C PRO A 121 -1.29 -18.33 13.35
N ASP A 122 -1.44 -18.54 12.04
CA ASP A 122 -0.95 -17.64 10.97
C ASP A 122 -1.74 -16.32 10.87
N GLN A 123 -2.98 -16.30 11.38
CA GLN A 123 -3.83 -15.10 11.48
C GLN A 123 -3.57 -14.27 12.76
N LEU A 124 -2.76 -14.78 13.69
CA LEU A 124 -2.38 -14.09 14.93
C LEU A 124 -1.04 -13.34 14.79
N ILE A 125 -0.48 -13.30 13.59
CA ILE A 125 0.82 -12.69 13.31
C ILE A 125 0.61 -11.41 12.52
N ALA A 126 1.24 -10.32 13.00
CA ALA A 126 1.32 -9.05 12.28
C ALA A 126 2.77 -8.62 12.08
N GLN A 127 3.01 -7.84 11.04
CA GLN A 127 4.30 -7.25 10.77
C GLN A 127 4.21 -5.72 10.77
N PHE A 128 5.23 -5.08 11.34
CA PHE A 128 5.37 -3.64 11.40
C PHE A 128 6.62 -3.20 10.66
N TYR A 129 6.49 -2.09 9.94
CA TYR A 129 7.63 -1.43 9.31
C TYR A 129 7.74 0.00 9.82
N ARG A 130 8.96 0.42 10.11
CA ARG A 130 9.27 1.80 10.46
C ARG A 130 10.10 2.43 9.36
N PHE A 131 9.65 3.57 8.85
CA PHE A 131 10.33 4.33 7.81
C PHE A 131 10.83 5.66 8.39
N SER A 132 12.04 6.06 7.98
CA SER A 132 12.56 7.41 8.21
C SER A 132 12.56 8.15 6.87
N LEU A 133 11.74 9.19 6.77
CA LEU A 133 11.65 10.01 5.57
C LEU A 133 12.62 11.19 5.69
N LYS A 134 13.46 11.39 4.67
CA LYS A 134 14.39 12.51 4.61
C LYS A 134 14.19 13.24 3.29
N LYS A 135 13.96 14.56 3.38
CA LYS A 135 14.00 15.42 2.21
C LYS A 135 15.45 15.79 1.92
N ARG A 136 15.95 15.49 0.72
CA ARG A 136 17.30 15.90 0.29
C ARG A 136 17.30 17.36 -0.16
N PRO A 137 18.33 18.14 0.15
CA PRO A 137 18.52 19.46 -0.48
C PRO A 137 18.60 19.27 -2.00
N ASN A 138 17.89 20.08 -2.76
CA ASN A 138 17.85 20.08 -4.23
C ASN A 138 17.23 18.86 -4.91
N TRP A 139 16.34 18.15 -4.22
CA TRP A 139 15.73 16.97 -4.77
C TRP A 139 14.25 17.17 -5.14
N THR A 140 13.87 16.73 -6.36
CA THR A 140 12.54 16.88 -6.94
C THR A 140 11.64 15.66 -6.76
N ALA A 141 12.18 14.55 -6.24
CA ALA A 141 11.40 13.36 -5.92
C ALA A 141 11.77 12.79 -4.54
N PRO A 142 10.83 12.27 -3.73
CA PRO A 142 11.12 11.67 -2.43
C PRO A 142 11.85 10.33 -2.56
N SER A 143 12.80 10.02 -1.67
CA SER A 143 13.34 8.67 -1.51
C SER A 143 13.04 8.14 -0.13
N VAL A 144 12.66 6.89 -0.04
CA VAL A 144 12.66 6.16 1.22
C VAL A 144 14.12 5.87 1.58
N ALA A 145 14.64 6.53 2.60
CA ALA A 145 15.96 6.18 3.11
C ALA A 145 15.84 4.88 3.92
N ALA A 146 16.66 3.92 3.55
CA ALA A 146 16.90 2.61 4.15
C ALA A 146 15.92 2.17 5.26
N CYS A 147 15.16 1.14 4.97
CA CYS A 147 14.41 0.36 5.94
C CYS A 147 15.39 -0.19 6.99
N SER A 148 15.15 0.07 8.27
CA SER A 148 15.71 -0.77 9.32
C SER A 148 15.13 -2.18 9.16
N PRO A 149 15.89 -3.26 9.45
CA PRO A 149 15.36 -4.62 9.36
C PRO A 149 14.05 -4.73 10.15
N PRO A 150 13.11 -5.56 9.71
CA PRO A 150 11.82 -5.69 10.37
C PRO A 150 12.01 -6.16 11.81
N ASP A 151 11.44 -5.43 12.77
CA ASP A 151 11.33 -5.89 14.13
C ASP A 151 10.22 -6.94 14.18
N PHE A 152 10.60 -8.21 14.31
CA PHE A 152 9.64 -9.29 14.52
C PHE A 152 9.20 -9.29 15.98
N PHE A 153 7.94 -8.98 16.24
CA PHE A 153 7.31 -9.24 17.52
C PHE A 153 6.59 -10.60 17.44
N ARG A 154 7.14 -11.60 18.13
CA ARG A 154 6.37 -12.79 18.53
C ARG A 154 5.70 -12.47 19.87
N ARG A 155 4.40 -12.68 19.96
CA ARG A 155 3.68 -12.83 21.23
C ARG A 155 3.75 -14.26 21.69
#